data_20f8247e075b306413516da06565b5b6
#
_entry.id   20f8247e075b306413516da06565b5b6
#
_cell.length_a   1.000
_cell.length_b   1.000
_cell.length_c   1.000
_cell.angle_alpha   90.00
_cell.angle_beta   90.00
_cell.angle_gamma   90.00
#
_symmetry.space_group_name_H-M   'P 1'
#
loop_
_entity.id
_entity.type
_entity.pdbx_description
1 polymer ?
#
loop_
_entity_poly.entity_id
_entity_poly.type
_entity_poly.pdbx_seq_one_letter_code
_entity_poly.pdbx_strand_id
1 'polypeptide(L)'
;MKLLLDEMLSPLIAQELLALGHDVLAVAGDRGHEGMSDPEVMTLARDEHRAVVTNNLRDYRPLHHAAIVPGGPGHYGMIFMPGTYRRTRDDTGRIIAALQKVLACYPGDEDLANGETWL
;
A
#
# COMPACT_ATOMS: atom_id res chain seq x y z
N MET A 1 -8.25 7.73 -3.19
CA MET A 1 -7.83 6.33 -2.91
C MET A 1 -7.30 6.24 -1.50
N LYS A 2 -7.65 5.20 -0.78
CA LYS A 2 -7.14 4.91 0.57
C LYS A 2 -5.95 3.97 0.47
N LEU A 3 -4.99 4.07 1.38
CA LEU A 3 -3.76 3.27 1.37
C LEU A 3 -3.64 2.39 2.61
N LEU A 4 -2.99 1.24 2.44
CA LEU A 4 -2.51 0.39 3.52
C LEU A 4 -1.02 0.16 3.31
N LEU A 5 -0.19 0.64 4.23
CA LEU A 5 1.25 0.48 4.17
C LEU A 5 1.64 -0.84 4.83
N ASP A 6 2.36 -1.68 4.09
CA ASP A 6 2.91 -2.93 4.59
C ASP A 6 3.87 -2.70 5.78
N GLU A 7 4.03 -3.72 6.61
CA GLU A 7 4.84 -3.68 7.84
C GLU A 7 6.27 -3.20 7.62
N MET A 8 6.83 -3.42 6.44
CA MET A 8 8.18 -2.99 6.10
C MET A 8 8.34 -1.48 5.94
N LEU A 9 7.23 -0.74 5.83
CA LEU A 9 7.26 0.71 5.65
C LEU A 9 7.11 1.43 7.00
N SER A 10 7.85 2.54 7.17
CA SER A 10 7.78 3.32 8.39
C SER A 10 6.38 3.89 8.62
N PRO A 11 5.84 3.80 9.84
CA PRO A 11 4.56 4.45 10.17
C PRO A 11 4.60 5.97 10.05
N LEU A 12 5.78 6.58 10.03
CA LEU A 12 5.93 8.01 9.81
C LEU A 12 5.36 8.44 8.46
N ILE A 13 5.46 7.58 7.43
CA ILE A 13 4.88 7.84 6.10
C ILE A 13 3.36 8.02 6.22
N ALA A 14 2.71 7.12 6.96
CA ALA A 14 1.27 7.23 7.19
C ALA A 14 0.90 8.49 7.97
N GLN A 15 1.67 8.83 9.00
CA GLN A 15 1.43 10.03 9.81
C GLN A 15 1.48 11.30 8.97
N GLU A 16 2.50 11.42 8.11
CA GLU A 16 2.65 12.58 7.23
C GLU A 16 1.53 12.67 6.18
N LEU A 17 1.16 11.55 5.58
CA LEU A 17 0.06 11.52 4.60
C LEU A 17 -1.29 11.82 5.25
N LEU A 18 -1.54 11.32 6.48
CA LEU A 18 -2.74 11.67 7.24
C LEU A 18 -2.80 13.18 7.52
N ALA A 19 -1.67 13.79 7.88
CA ALA A 19 -1.59 15.23 8.10
C ALA A 19 -1.90 16.03 6.83
N LEU A 20 -1.65 15.45 5.66
CA LEU A 20 -1.98 16.04 4.36
C LEU A 20 -3.42 15.76 3.91
N GLY A 21 -4.22 15.09 4.71
CA GLY A 21 -5.63 14.83 4.44
C GLY A 21 -5.93 13.51 3.72
N HIS A 22 -4.95 12.62 3.59
CA HIS A 22 -5.14 11.31 2.97
C HIS A 22 -5.52 10.25 4.01
N ASP A 23 -6.32 9.26 3.61
CA ASP A 23 -6.71 8.14 4.47
C ASP A 23 -5.68 7.01 4.30
N VAL A 24 -4.81 6.86 5.27
CA VAL A 24 -3.69 5.91 5.23
C VAL A 24 -3.61 5.15 6.55
N LEU A 25 -3.52 3.83 6.45
CA LEU A 25 -3.30 2.93 7.59
C LEU A 25 -1.93 2.27 7.42
N ALA A 26 -1.13 2.26 8.48
CA ALA A 26 0.14 1.52 8.51
C ALA A 26 -0.01 0.27 9.36
N VAL A 27 0.42 -0.89 8.84
CA VAL A 27 0.46 -2.14 9.60
C VAL A 27 1.46 -2.00 10.74
N ALA A 28 2.66 -1.46 10.46
CA ALA A 28 3.66 -1.17 11.47
C ALA A 28 3.18 -0.05 12.40
N GLY A 29 3.38 -0.21 13.69
CA GLY A 29 2.98 0.78 14.68
C GLY A 29 1.50 0.73 15.07
N ASP A 30 0.70 -0.10 14.46
CA ASP A 30 -0.67 -0.36 14.86
C ASP A 30 -0.74 -1.69 15.63
N ARG A 31 -1.00 -1.63 16.94
CA ARG A 31 -1.01 -2.80 17.81
C ARG A 31 -2.00 -3.88 17.38
N GLY A 32 -3.08 -3.50 16.74
CA GLY A 32 -4.09 -4.44 16.24
C GLY A 32 -3.67 -5.17 14.96
N HIS A 33 -2.66 -4.65 14.25
CA HIS A 33 -2.27 -5.17 12.94
C HIS A 33 -0.81 -5.64 12.86
N GLU A 34 -0.02 -5.44 13.91
CA GLU A 34 1.38 -5.91 13.95
C GLU A 34 1.44 -7.44 13.80
N GLY A 35 2.40 -7.91 13.03
CA GLY A 35 2.61 -9.34 12.81
C GLY A 35 1.64 -10.00 11.84
N MET A 36 0.81 -9.23 11.13
CA MET A 36 -0.06 -9.79 10.08
C MET A 36 0.77 -10.43 8.97
N SER A 37 0.31 -11.59 8.50
CA SER A 37 0.86 -12.22 7.30
C SER A 37 0.48 -11.42 6.05
N ASP A 38 1.20 -11.62 4.96
CA ASP A 38 0.91 -10.95 3.69
C ASP A 38 -0.53 -11.25 3.19
N PRO A 39 -1.03 -12.49 3.23
CA PRO A 39 -2.43 -12.76 2.90
C PRO A 39 -3.42 -12.02 3.80
N GLU A 40 -3.12 -11.88 5.10
CA GLU A 40 -3.98 -11.13 6.02
C GLU A 40 -3.98 -9.64 5.70
N VAL A 41 -2.84 -9.07 5.30
CA VAL A 41 -2.74 -7.68 4.84
C VAL A 41 -3.62 -7.47 3.59
N MET A 42 -3.58 -8.41 2.65
CA MET A 42 -4.42 -8.35 1.45
C MET A 42 -5.91 -8.39 1.79
N THR A 43 -6.30 -9.24 2.75
CA THR A 43 -7.69 -9.34 3.21
C THR A 43 -8.14 -8.04 3.87
N LEU A 44 -7.34 -7.47 4.76
CA LEU A 44 -7.63 -6.19 5.41
C LEU A 44 -7.78 -5.08 4.37
N ALA A 45 -6.86 -5.00 3.42
CA ALA A 45 -6.92 -4.00 2.36
C ALA A 45 -8.22 -4.11 1.56
N ARG A 46 -8.61 -5.32 1.21
CA ARG A 46 -9.85 -5.58 0.49
C ARG A 46 -11.07 -5.15 1.31
N ASP A 47 -11.12 -5.54 2.57
CA ASP A 47 -12.26 -5.25 3.43
C ASP A 47 -12.43 -3.74 3.64
N GLU A 48 -11.35 -2.99 3.66
CA GLU A 48 -11.35 -1.54 3.86
C GLU A 48 -11.22 -0.73 2.57
N HIS A 49 -11.23 -1.36 1.42
CA HIS A 49 -11.08 -0.71 0.11
C HIS A 49 -9.79 0.12 0.02
N ARG A 50 -8.67 -0.47 0.44
CA ARG A 50 -7.36 0.18 0.44
C ARG A 50 -6.44 -0.44 -0.62
N ALA A 51 -5.63 0.38 -1.26
CA ALA A 51 -4.50 -0.09 -2.06
C ALA A 51 -3.33 -0.40 -1.13
N VAL A 52 -2.64 -1.51 -1.38
CA VAL A 52 -1.48 -1.92 -0.60
C VAL A 52 -0.22 -1.29 -1.16
N VAL A 53 0.58 -0.68 -0.29
CA VAL A 53 1.92 -0.17 -0.63
C VAL A 53 2.95 -1.08 0.01
N THR A 54 3.84 -1.66 -0.80
CA THR A 54 4.85 -2.59 -0.32
C THR A 54 6.12 -2.53 -1.16
N ASN A 55 7.26 -2.84 -0.54
CA ASN A 55 8.52 -3.06 -1.24
C ASN A 55 8.81 -4.56 -1.45
N ASN A 56 7.93 -5.44 -1.00
CA ASN A 56 8.10 -6.89 -1.06
C ASN A 56 7.40 -7.47 -2.28
N LEU A 57 7.96 -7.18 -3.45
CA LEU A 57 7.42 -7.64 -4.73
C LEU A 57 7.31 -9.17 -4.79
N ARG A 58 8.34 -9.88 -4.29
CA ARG A 58 8.42 -11.34 -4.36
C ARG A 58 7.21 -12.01 -3.71
N ASP A 59 6.78 -11.53 -2.54
CA ASP A 59 5.71 -12.18 -1.78
C ASP A 59 4.33 -11.63 -2.16
N TYR A 60 4.22 -10.38 -2.55
CA TYR A 60 2.93 -9.77 -2.87
C TYR A 60 2.47 -9.96 -4.32
N ARG A 61 3.39 -10.08 -5.28
CA ARG A 61 2.97 -10.27 -6.67
C ARG A 61 2.20 -11.58 -6.89
N PRO A 62 2.59 -12.73 -6.28
CA PRO A 62 1.76 -13.93 -6.36
C PRO A 62 0.36 -13.76 -5.76
N LEU A 63 0.24 -12.99 -4.68
CA LEU A 63 -1.06 -12.70 -4.06
C LEU A 63 -1.92 -11.82 -4.98
N HIS A 64 -1.31 -10.84 -5.63
CA HIS A 64 -1.97 -10.02 -6.64
C HIS A 64 -2.53 -10.89 -7.77
N HIS A 65 -1.69 -11.75 -8.35
CA HIS A 65 -2.12 -12.64 -9.44
C HIS A 65 -3.23 -13.58 -9.01
N ALA A 66 -3.15 -14.15 -7.81
CA ALA A 66 -4.18 -15.05 -7.29
C ALA A 66 -5.52 -14.33 -7.07
N ALA A 67 -5.48 -13.05 -6.72
CA ALA A 67 -6.70 -12.27 -6.46
C ALA A 67 -7.44 -11.90 -7.75
N ILE A 68 -6.75 -11.72 -8.87
CA ILE A 68 -7.33 -11.21 -10.13
C ILE A 68 -7.69 -12.29 -11.14
N VAL A 69 -7.44 -13.57 -10.85
CA VAL A 69 -7.91 -14.65 -11.71
C VAL A 69 -9.44 -14.66 -11.78
N PRO A 70 -10.06 -15.21 -12.85
CA PRO A 70 -11.51 -15.32 -12.92
C PRO A 70 -12.10 -16.01 -11.69
N GLY A 71 -13.08 -15.36 -11.03
CA GLY A 71 -13.67 -15.83 -9.78
C GLY A 71 -12.85 -15.50 -8.53
N GLY A 72 -11.69 -14.84 -8.65
CA GLY A 72 -10.91 -14.38 -7.52
C GLY A 72 -11.56 -13.19 -6.81
N PRO A 73 -11.15 -12.90 -5.56
CA PRO A 73 -11.77 -11.83 -4.77
C PRO A 73 -11.41 -10.42 -5.22
N GLY A 74 -10.40 -10.27 -6.07
CA GLY A 74 -9.90 -8.95 -6.46
C GLY A 74 -9.16 -8.21 -5.36
N HIS A 75 -8.76 -7.00 -5.64
CA HIS A 75 -8.20 -6.05 -4.65
C HIS A 75 -8.36 -4.61 -5.15
N TYR A 76 -8.03 -3.65 -4.32
CA TYR A 76 -8.20 -2.23 -4.65
C TYR A 76 -6.93 -1.54 -5.14
N GLY A 77 -5.88 -2.28 -5.38
CA GLY A 77 -4.64 -1.80 -5.99
C GLY A 77 -3.40 -2.28 -5.26
N MET A 78 -2.31 -2.40 -6.05
CA MET A 78 -0.98 -2.70 -5.55
C MET A 78 -0.04 -1.58 -5.99
N ILE A 79 0.65 -0.99 -5.04
CA ILE A 79 1.66 0.04 -5.28
C ILE A 79 3.01 -0.51 -4.84
N PHE A 80 3.85 -0.87 -5.80
CA PHE A 80 5.16 -1.43 -5.52
C PHE A 80 6.21 -0.34 -5.42
N MET A 81 6.98 -0.39 -4.34
CA MET A 81 8.08 0.51 -4.10
C MET A 81 9.39 -0.13 -4.59
N PRO A 82 10.09 0.47 -5.55
CA PRO A 82 11.35 -0.10 -6.04
C PRO A 82 12.44 -0.07 -4.96
N GLY A 83 13.42 -0.98 -5.07
CA GLY A 83 14.51 -1.11 -4.12
C GLY A 83 15.48 0.07 -4.08
N THR A 84 15.30 1.05 -4.97
CA THR A 84 16.08 2.30 -4.96
C THR A 84 15.72 3.22 -3.80
N TYR A 85 14.53 3.06 -3.21
CA TYR A 85 14.16 3.79 -1.99
C TYR A 85 14.77 3.10 -0.77
N ARG A 86 15.43 3.89 0.07
CA ARG A 86 16.08 3.41 1.29
C ARG A 86 15.24 3.78 2.52
N ARG A 87 15.55 3.13 3.65
CA ARG A 87 14.90 3.42 4.95
C ARG A 87 15.61 4.59 5.64
N THR A 88 15.74 5.71 4.96
CA THR A 88 16.36 6.92 5.49
C THR A 88 15.33 8.04 5.56
N ARG A 89 15.66 9.07 6.33
CA ARG A 89 14.80 10.25 6.47
C ARG A 89 14.60 10.97 5.13
N ASP A 90 15.65 11.09 4.32
CA ASP A 90 15.58 11.74 3.01
C ASP A 90 14.69 10.94 2.05
N ASP A 91 14.81 9.61 2.06
CA ASP A 91 13.97 8.76 1.22
C ASP A 91 12.52 8.71 1.70
N THR A 92 12.26 8.87 3.01
CA THR A 92 10.89 8.98 3.52
C THR A 92 10.17 10.16 2.85
N GLY A 93 10.82 11.32 2.74
CA GLY A 93 10.24 12.48 2.04
C GLY A 93 9.98 12.20 0.55
N ARG A 94 10.91 11.50 -0.11
CA ARG A 94 10.77 11.10 -1.52
C ARG A 94 9.62 10.11 -1.72
N ILE A 95 9.47 9.16 -0.80
CA ILE A 95 8.37 8.18 -0.83
C ILE A 95 7.03 8.90 -0.67
N ILE A 96 6.93 9.82 0.30
CA ILE A 96 5.71 10.61 0.53
C ILE A 96 5.35 11.40 -0.74
N ALA A 97 6.31 12.08 -1.35
CA ALA A 97 6.08 12.84 -2.58
C ALA A 97 5.61 11.94 -3.73
N ALA A 98 6.23 10.76 -3.87
CA ALA A 98 5.83 9.79 -4.91
C ALA A 98 4.43 9.24 -4.66
N LEU A 99 4.08 8.94 -3.41
CA LEU A 99 2.72 8.48 -3.05
C LEU A 99 1.68 9.57 -3.30
N GLN A 100 1.99 10.83 -3.06
CA GLN A 100 1.08 11.93 -3.39
C GLN A 100 0.80 12.01 -4.90
N LYS A 101 1.81 11.76 -5.74
CA LYS A 101 1.60 11.69 -7.20
C LYS A 101 0.69 10.54 -7.60
N VAL A 102 0.86 9.37 -6.98
CA VAL A 102 -0.01 8.22 -7.22
C VAL A 102 -1.44 8.56 -6.80
N LEU A 103 -1.63 9.15 -5.62
CA LEU A 103 -2.94 9.55 -5.14
C LEU A 103 -3.61 10.59 -6.04
N ALA A 104 -2.83 11.48 -6.64
CA ALA A 104 -3.35 12.46 -7.60
C ALA A 104 -3.76 11.80 -8.93
N CYS A 105 -3.03 10.76 -9.37
CA CYS A 105 -3.36 10.02 -10.60
C CYS A 105 -4.55 9.07 -10.42
N TYR A 106 -4.74 8.54 -9.21
CA TYR A 106 -5.79 7.57 -8.88
C TYR A 106 -6.59 8.05 -7.66
N PRO A 107 -7.39 9.14 -7.80
CA PRO A 107 -8.07 9.73 -6.65
C PRO A 107 -9.20 8.88 -6.07
N GLY A 108 -9.88 8.09 -6.89
CA GLY A 108 -10.99 7.25 -6.45
C GLY A 108 -10.54 5.92 -5.87
N ASP A 109 -11.33 5.35 -4.96
CA ASP A 109 -10.98 4.09 -4.28
C ASP A 109 -10.91 2.89 -5.23
N GLU A 110 -11.55 2.97 -6.40
CA GLU A 110 -11.57 1.90 -7.39
C GLU A 110 -10.68 2.16 -8.60
N ASP A 111 -10.00 3.30 -8.65
CA ASP A 111 -9.24 3.71 -9.83
C ASP A 111 -8.06 2.78 -10.14
N LEU A 112 -7.50 2.12 -9.14
CA LEU A 112 -6.41 1.14 -9.29
C LEU A 112 -6.87 -0.29 -8.98
N ALA A 113 -8.18 -0.54 -8.95
CA ALA A 113 -8.72 -1.85 -8.62
C ALA A 113 -8.18 -2.93 -9.55
N ASN A 114 -7.70 -4.03 -8.98
CA ASN A 114 -7.12 -5.18 -9.70
C ASN A 114 -5.85 -4.85 -10.51
N GLY A 115 -5.31 -3.67 -10.34
CA GLY A 115 -4.11 -3.22 -11.05
C GLY A 115 -2.92 -3.07 -10.13
N GLU A 116 -1.76 -2.82 -10.75
CA GLU A 116 -0.53 -2.50 -10.03
C GLU A 116 0.14 -1.26 -10.65
N THR A 117 0.85 -0.52 -9.83
CA THR A 117 1.69 0.58 -10.27
C THR A 117 2.96 0.65 -9.43
N TRP A 118 3.92 1.48 -9.85
CA TRP A 118 5.20 1.65 -9.19
C TRP A 118 5.40 3.09 -8.73
N LEU A 119 6.10 3.25 -7.62
CA LEU A 119 6.58 4.56 -7.20
C LEU A 119 7.76 5.04 -8.04
#